data_b038d76d8a9ed723be8ba156253e4c1b
#
_entry.id   b038d76d8a9ed723be8ba156253e4c1b
#
_cell.length_a   1.000
_cell.length_b   1.000
_cell.length_c   1.000
_cell.angle_alpha   90.00
_cell.angle_beta   90.00
_cell.angle_gamma   90.00
#
_symmetry.space_group_name_H-M   'P 1'
#
loop_
_entity.id
_entity.type
_entity.pdbx_description
1 polymer ?
#
loop_
_entity_poly.entity_id
_entity_poly.type
_entity_poly.pdbx_seq_one_letter_code
_entity_poly.pdbx_strand_id
1 'polypeptide(L)'
;MLSFARAAALALAVLLAAGCSTVKVADYAGQTPRFDLREYFNGQIVAHGIVQDRFGRVIRRMVVEMTGTWAGETGTLDENFSYSDGKKERRVWTITRRGDRYVGTASDVVGEAAGEAAGNALNWKYVLALPVDGTTYHVDFDDWMWQIDDRVLINRAVFSKFGIRLGEVLITFRKP
;
A
#
# COMPACT_ATOMS: atom_id res chain seq x y z
N MET A 1 -32.70 30.17 -30.60
CA MET A 1 -31.24 30.06 -30.27
C MET A 1 -30.95 29.78 -28.80
N LEU A 2 -31.76 30.20 -27.81
CA LEU A 2 -31.55 29.91 -26.39
C LEU A 2 -31.73 28.43 -25.98
N SER A 3 -32.48 27.62 -26.71
CA SER A 3 -32.73 26.22 -26.38
C SER A 3 -31.56 25.29 -26.69
N PHE A 4 -30.81 25.55 -27.76
CA PHE A 4 -29.63 24.78 -28.13
C PHE A 4 -28.45 24.99 -27.13
N ALA A 5 -28.26 26.22 -26.67
CA ALA A 5 -27.24 26.53 -25.69
C ALA A 5 -27.49 25.86 -24.31
N ARG A 6 -28.78 25.76 -23.92
CA ARG A 6 -29.17 25.05 -22.67
C ARG A 6 -29.01 23.55 -22.79
N ALA A 7 -29.33 22.95 -23.94
CA ALA A 7 -29.13 21.52 -24.20
C ALA A 7 -27.63 21.16 -24.24
N ALA A 8 -26.80 21.98 -24.86
CA ALA A 8 -25.34 21.79 -24.88
C ALA A 8 -24.70 21.93 -23.48
N ALA A 9 -25.17 22.89 -22.68
CA ALA A 9 -24.71 23.06 -21.32
C ALA A 9 -25.09 21.88 -20.39
N LEU A 10 -26.29 21.32 -20.54
CA LEU A 10 -26.72 20.13 -19.82
C LEU A 10 -25.90 18.88 -20.23
N ALA A 11 -25.66 18.71 -21.55
CA ALA A 11 -24.85 17.59 -22.04
C ALA A 11 -23.39 17.67 -21.53
N LEU A 12 -22.80 18.86 -21.47
CA LEU A 12 -21.47 19.08 -20.95
C LEU A 12 -21.41 18.82 -19.42
N ALA A 13 -22.44 19.20 -18.68
CA ALA A 13 -22.52 18.93 -17.22
C ALA A 13 -22.65 17.44 -16.92
N VAL A 14 -23.35 16.65 -17.75
CA VAL A 14 -23.49 15.20 -17.61
C VAL A 14 -22.17 14.48 -17.93
N LEU A 15 -21.39 14.98 -18.89
CA LEU A 15 -20.06 14.43 -19.21
C LEU A 15 -19.03 14.68 -18.11
N LEU A 16 -19.15 15.76 -17.34
CA LEU A 16 -18.29 16.05 -16.18
C LEU A 16 -18.66 15.22 -14.94
N ALA A 17 -19.88 14.65 -14.90
CA ALA A 17 -20.32 13.76 -13.82
C ALA A 17 -19.92 12.28 -14.02
N ALA A 18 -19.25 11.92 -15.12
CA ALA A 18 -18.55 10.65 -15.28
C ALA A 18 -17.32 10.65 -14.35
N GLY A 19 -17.60 10.64 -13.05
CA GLY A 19 -16.60 10.70 -11.98
C GLY A 19 -15.61 9.56 -12.14
N CYS A 20 -14.33 9.86 -12.00
CA CYS A 20 -13.28 8.87 -11.81
C CYS A 20 -13.68 7.96 -10.66
N SER A 21 -14.19 6.76 -10.95
CA SER A 21 -14.42 5.78 -9.90
C SER A 21 -13.05 5.40 -9.33
N THR A 22 -12.84 5.69 -8.07
CA THR A 22 -11.63 5.24 -7.37
C THR A 22 -11.63 3.71 -7.37
N VAL A 23 -10.53 3.10 -7.79
CA VAL A 23 -10.34 1.65 -7.77
C VAL A 23 -10.61 1.11 -6.37
N LYS A 24 -11.42 0.06 -6.28
CA LYS A 24 -11.75 -0.64 -5.03
C LYS A 24 -11.12 -2.03 -5.04
N VAL A 25 -10.81 -2.56 -3.87
CA VAL A 25 -10.26 -3.91 -3.77
C VAL A 25 -11.22 -4.95 -4.34
N ALA A 26 -12.53 -4.75 -4.22
CA ALA A 26 -13.56 -5.61 -4.79
C ALA A 26 -13.51 -5.74 -6.32
N ASP A 27 -12.91 -4.79 -7.03
CA ASP A 27 -12.75 -4.84 -8.49
C ASP A 27 -11.83 -5.99 -8.92
N TYR A 28 -11.02 -6.52 -7.98
CA TYR A 28 -10.11 -7.65 -8.20
C TYR A 28 -10.68 -9.01 -7.80
N ALA A 29 -11.92 -9.10 -7.31
CA ALA A 29 -12.50 -10.33 -6.71
C ALA A 29 -12.38 -11.59 -7.61
N GLY A 30 -12.40 -11.44 -8.93
CA GLY A 30 -12.24 -12.54 -9.89
C GLY A 30 -10.81 -12.83 -10.33
N GLN A 31 -9.82 -12.10 -9.83
CA GLN A 31 -8.43 -12.24 -10.25
C GLN A 31 -7.71 -13.36 -9.47
N THR A 32 -6.73 -13.99 -10.13
CA THR A 32 -5.90 -15.05 -9.56
C THR A 32 -4.41 -14.76 -9.75
N PRO A 33 -3.51 -15.33 -8.90
CA PRO A 33 -3.81 -16.20 -7.74
C PRO A 33 -4.52 -15.44 -6.63
N ARG A 34 -5.36 -16.13 -5.82
CA ARG A 34 -6.00 -15.46 -4.68
C ARG A 34 -4.97 -15.11 -3.61
N PHE A 35 -4.86 -13.83 -3.30
CA PHE A 35 -3.92 -13.33 -2.30
C PHE A 35 -4.39 -13.65 -0.88
N ASP A 36 -3.54 -14.32 -0.13
CA ASP A 36 -3.64 -14.46 1.32
C ASP A 36 -2.34 -13.94 1.94
N LEU A 37 -2.43 -12.86 2.71
CA LEU A 37 -1.28 -12.21 3.33
C LEU A 37 -0.52 -13.18 4.25
N ARG A 38 -1.22 -14.03 4.99
CA ARG A 38 -0.65 -15.06 5.86
C ARG A 38 0.17 -16.09 5.07
N GLU A 39 -0.34 -16.56 3.94
CA GLU A 39 0.34 -17.56 3.11
C GLU A 39 1.54 -16.93 2.38
N TYR A 40 1.35 -15.73 1.84
CA TYR A 40 2.42 -15.06 1.12
C TYR A 40 3.55 -14.63 2.07
N PHE A 41 3.23 -13.95 3.19
CA PHE A 41 4.24 -13.43 4.13
C PHE A 41 4.60 -14.43 5.24
N ASN A 42 4.56 -15.73 4.96
CA ASN A 42 5.08 -16.77 5.84
C ASN A 42 6.46 -17.23 5.37
N GLY A 43 7.45 -17.23 6.28
CA GLY A 43 8.83 -17.56 5.98
C GLY A 43 9.68 -16.35 5.57
N GLN A 44 10.74 -16.61 4.80
CA GLN A 44 11.67 -15.56 4.37
C GLN A 44 11.23 -14.92 3.05
N ILE A 45 11.39 -13.61 2.96
CA ILE A 45 11.07 -12.80 1.78
C ILE A 45 12.15 -11.74 1.65
N VAL A 46 12.55 -11.47 0.41
CA VAL A 46 13.40 -10.32 0.10
C VAL A 46 12.61 -9.36 -0.78
N ALA A 47 12.68 -8.08 -0.46
CA ALA A 47 12.04 -7.05 -1.25
C ALA A 47 13.03 -6.01 -1.73
N HIS A 48 12.78 -5.48 -2.93
CA HIS A 48 13.55 -4.41 -3.53
C HIS A 48 12.60 -3.26 -3.87
N GLY A 49 12.96 -2.05 -3.47
CA GLY A 49 12.07 -0.92 -3.65
C GLY A 49 12.76 0.41 -3.90
N ILE A 50 11.95 1.34 -4.35
CA ILE A 50 12.30 2.74 -4.54
C ILE A 50 11.29 3.63 -3.85
N VAL A 51 11.77 4.76 -3.35
CA VAL A 51 10.92 5.87 -2.90
C VAL A 51 11.01 6.98 -3.93
N GLN A 52 9.88 7.46 -4.38
CA GLN A 52 9.78 8.57 -5.32
C GLN A 52 9.11 9.79 -4.67
N ASP A 53 9.59 10.97 -4.98
CA ASP A 53 8.91 12.22 -4.61
C ASP A 53 7.63 12.42 -5.44
N ARG A 54 6.88 13.48 -5.14
CA ARG A 54 5.62 13.79 -5.85
C ARG A 54 5.78 14.05 -7.36
N PHE A 55 7.01 14.28 -7.82
CA PHE A 55 7.35 14.52 -9.22
C PHE A 55 7.87 13.26 -9.94
N GLY A 56 7.91 12.10 -9.24
CA GLY A 56 8.37 10.83 -9.78
C GLY A 56 9.88 10.63 -9.75
N ARG A 57 10.66 11.52 -9.12
CA ARG A 57 12.12 11.33 -8.99
C ARG A 57 12.40 10.31 -7.90
N VAL A 58 13.25 9.33 -8.21
CA VAL A 58 13.74 8.39 -7.21
C VAL A 58 14.67 9.11 -6.24
N ILE A 59 14.24 9.21 -4.98
CA ILE A 59 14.98 9.87 -3.91
C ILE A 59 15.69 8.87 -2.98
N ARG A 60 15.26 7.61 -2.96
CA ARG A 60 15.86 6.56 -2.13
C ARG A 60 15.61 5.18 -2.76
N ARG A 61 16.55 4.27 -2.62
CA ARG A 61 16.40 2.83 -2.93
C ARG A 61 16.51 2.03 -1.64
N MET A 62 15.90 0.84 -1.60
CA MET A 62 15.98 -0.02 -0.43
C MET A 62 15.99 -1.50 -0.82
N VAL A 63 16.62 -2.27 0.04
CA VAL A 63 16.46 -3.73 0.13
C VAL A 63 15.85 -4.01 1.50
N VAL A 64 14.88 -4.90 1.57
CA VAL A 64 14.24 -5.30 2.81
C VAL A 64 14.30 -6.81 2.94
N GLU A 65 14.95 -7.28 3.99
CA GLU A 65 14.95 -8.69 4.37
C GLU A 65 13.85 -8.90 5.41
N MET A 66 12.95 -9.84 5.16
CA MET A 66 11.78 -10.06 5.99
C MET A 66 11.67 -11.49 6.45
N THR A 67 11.13 -11.67 7.64
CA THR A 67 10.72 -12.97 8.15
C THR A 67 9.32 -12.89 8.73
N GLY A 68 8.39 -13.62 8.11
CA GLY A 68 7.04 -13.75 8.62
C GLY A 68 6.84 -15.05 9.39
N THR A 69 6.14 -14.97 10.51
CA THR A 69 5.73 -16.15 11.31
C THR A 69 4.28 -16.01 11.73
N TRP A 70 3.52 -17.11 11.61
CA TRP A 70 2.09 -17.09 11.87
C TRP A 70 1.68 -18.20 12.85
N ALA A 71 0.81 -17.83 13.79
CA ALA A 71 0.16 -18.73 14.72
C ALA A 71 -1.36 -18.54 14.62
N GLY A 72 -2.05 -19.45 13.93
CA GLY A 72 -3.46 -19.28 13.60
C GLY A 72 -3.70 -18.06 12.69
N GLU A 73 -4.56 -17.16 13.13
CA GLU A 73 -4.91 -15.95 12.36
C GLU A 73 -4.03 -14.73 12.70
N THR A 74 -3.08 -14.85 13.62
CA THR A 74 -2.18 -13.77 14.00
C THR A 74 -0.74 -14.11 13.65
N GLY A 75 -0.02 -13.16 13.08
CA GLY A 75 1.37 -13.31 12.72
C GLY A 75 2.20 -12.05 12.99
N THR A 76 3.50 -12.23 12.91
CA THR A 76 4.49 -11.15 12.91
C THR A 76 5.22 -11.12 11.59
N LEU A 77 5.50 -9.91 11.09
CA LEU A 77 6.38 -9.69 9.95
C LEU A 77 7.52 -8.78 10.42
N ASP A 78 8.72 -9.35 10.51
CA ASP A 78 9.94 -8.65 10.92
C ASP A 78 10.67 -8.18 9.66
N GLU A 79 10.79 -6.87 9.49
CA GLU A 79 11.33 -6.20 8.31
C GLU A 79 12.62 -5.47 8.65
N ASN A 80 13.71 -5.82 7.98
CA ASN A 80 15.01 -5.18 8.12
C ASN A 80 15.34 -4.39 6.84
N PHE A 81 15.26 -3.09 6.91
CA PHE A 81 15.50 -2.17 5.79
C PHE A 81 16.97 -1.78 5.69
N SER A 82 17.50 -1.84 4.48
CA SER A 82 18.81 -1.29 4.10
C SER A 82 18.62 -0.28 2.98
N TYR A 83 18.91 0.99 3.25
CA TYR A 83 18.71 2.08 2.30
C TYR A 83 20.00 2.47 1.57
N SER A 84 19.86 3.05 0.38
CA SER A 84 20.98 3.51 -0.48
C SER A 84 21.83 4.64 0.12
N ASP A 85 21.33 5.32 1.14
CA ASP A 85 22.05 6.34 1.92
C ASP A 85 22.82 5.75 3.13
N GLY A 86 22.81 4.43 3.27
CA GLY A 86 23.47 3.70 4.36
C GLY A 86 22.63 3.58 5.63
N LYS A 87 21.47 4.23 5.70
CA LYS A 87 20.57 4.11 6.84
C LYS A 87 19.98 2.70 6.92
N LYS A 88 19.80 2.21 8.13
CA LYS A 88 19.12 0.95 8.43
C LYS A 88 17.95 1.20 9.36
N GLU A 89 16.86 0.50 9.14
CA GLU A 89 15.66 0.55 9.98
C GLU A 89 15.13 -0.86 10.19
N ARG A 90 14.39 -1.05 11.26
CA ARG A 90 13.65 -2.29 11.52
C ARG A 90 12.23 -1.95 11.90
N ARG A 91 11.29 -2.67 11.31
CA ARG A 91 9.87 -2.62 11.68
C ARG A 91 9.38 -4.03 11.94
N VAL A 92 8.58 -4.18 12.97
CA VAL A 92 7.89 -5.44 13.27
C VAL A 92 6.39 -5.17 13.27
N TRP A 93 5.70 -5.77 12.33
CA TRP A 93 4.25 -5.79 12.31
C TRP A 93 3.73 -6.94 13.15
N THR A 94 2.65 -6.69 13.88
CA THR A 94 1.73 -7.72 14.36
C THR A 94 0.45 -7.60 13.56
N ILE A 95 0.08 -8.65 12.83
CA ILE A 95 -1.06 -8.63 11.90
C ILE A 95 -2.02 -9.72 12.29
N THR A 96 -3.32 -9.39 12.36
CA THR A 96 -4.41 -10.33 12.62
C THR A 96 -5.36 -10.37 11.43
N ARG A 97 -5.62 -11.56 10.92
CA ARG A 97 -6.60 -11.80 9.86
C ARG A 97 -8.00 -11.98 10.45
N ARG A 98 -9.01 -11.42 9.77
CA ARG A 98 -10.44 -11.55 10.09
C ARG A 98 -11.23 -11.76 8.80
N GLY A 99 -11.25 -12.99 8.28
CA GLY A 99 -11.79 -13.30 6.96
C GLY A 99 -10.93 -12.69 5.84
N ASP A 100 -11.52 -11.84 5.01
CA ASP A 100 -10.82 -11.11 3.95
C ASP A 100 -10.26 -9.75 4.43
N ARG A 101 -10.38 -9.45 5.72
CA ARG A 101 -9.85 -8.23 6.35
C ARG A 101 -8.65 -8.55 7.23
N TYR A 102 -7.79 -7.56 7.37
CA TYR A 102 -6.58 -7.61 8.19
C TYR A 102 -6.48 -6.36 9.03
N VAL A 103 -5.99 -6.51 10.25
CA VAL A 103 -5.65 -5.41 11.15
C VAL A 103 -4.21 -5.58 11.59
N GLY A 104 -3.43 -4.51 11.62
CA GLY A 104 -2.03 -4.59 12.00
C GLY A 104 -1.57 -3.40 12.82
N THR A 105 -0.54 -3.64 13.64
CA THR A 105 0.15 -2.62 14.42
C THR A 105 1.65 -2.74 14.23
N ALA A 106 2.35 -1.61 14.28
CA ALA A 106 3.81 -1.53 14.36
C ALA A 106 4.20 -0.32 15.21
N SER A 107 5.45 -0.26 15.69
CA SER A 107 5.90 0.77 16.63
C SER A 107 5.87 2.20 16.06
N ASP A 108 5.95 2.34 14.74
CA ASP A 108 5.93 3.59 14.00
C ASP A 108 4.58 3.86 13.30
N VAL A 109 3.57 3.02 13.56
CA VAL A 109 2.20 3.19 13.06
C VAL A 109 1.32 3.80 14.15
N VAL A 110 0.58 4.83 13.78
CA VAL A 110 -0.36 5.52 14.67
C VAL A 110 -1.68 4.75 14.70
N GLY A 111 -2.01 4.19 15.86
CA GLY A 111 -3.20 3.34 15.99
C GLY A 111 -3.05 1.99 15.27
N GLU A 112 -4.06 1.63 14.50
CA GLU A 112 -4.10 0.38 13.75
C GLU A 112 -4.09 0.64 12.25
N ALA A 113 -3.39 -0.21 11.51
CA ALA A 113 -3.53 -0.33 10.07
C ALA A 113 -4.71 -1.25 9.74
N ALA A 114 -5.39 -0.97 8.65
CA ALA A 114 -6.51 -1.78 8.16
C ALA A 114 -6.31 -2.20 6.71
N GLY A 115 -6.58 -3.47 6.43
CA GLY A 115 -6.48 -4.04 5.09
C GLY A 115 -7.69 -4.86 4.69
N GLU A 116 -7.92 -4.94 3.40
CA GLU A 116 -8.94 -5.77 2.78
C GLU A 116 -8.36 -6.42 1.52
N ALA A 117 -8.59 -7.73 1.35
CA ALA A 117 -8.14 -8.50 0.21
C ALA A 117 -9.31 -8.97 -0.65
N ALA A 118 -9.14 -8.93 -1.97
CA ALA A 118 -10.05 -9.57 -2.92
C ALA A 118 -9.28 -10.02 -4.16
N GLY A 119 -9.54 -11.25 -4.61
CA GLY A 119 -8.81 -11.85 -5.71
C GLY A 119 -7.30 -11.83 -5.44
N ASN A 120 -6.51 -11.30 -6.36
CA ASN A 120 -5.06 -11.21 -6.23
C ASN A 120 -4.56 -9.91 -5.57
N ALA A 121 -5.44 -9.07 -5.04
CA ALA A 121 -5.10 -7.76 -4.51
C ALA A 121 -5.40 -7.61 -3.02
N LEU A 122 -4.62 -6.75 -2.37
CA LEU A 122 -4.87 -6.24 -1.01
C LEU A 122 -4.66 -4.73 -1.02
N ASN A 123 -5.57 -4.00 -0.39
CA ASN A 123 -5.37 -2.60 -0.05
C ASN A 123 -5.16 -2.47 1.45
N TRP A 124 -4.06 -1.83 1.84
CA TRP A 124 -3.62 -1.66 3.22
C TRP A 124 -3.48 -0.17 3.53
N LYS A 125 -4.13 0.32 4.57
CA LYS A 125 -4.12 1.74 4.93
C LYS A 125 -3.64 1.94 6.35
N TYR A 126 -2.75 2.90 6.54
CA TYR A 126 -2.20 3.23 7.85
C TYR A 126 -1.66 4.67 7.90
N VAL A 127 -1.44 5.16 9.09
CA VAL A 127 -0.75 6.43 9.36
C VAL A 127 0.61 6.12 9.97
N LEU A 128 1.67 6.62 9.33
CA LEU A 128 3.03 6.44 9.80
C LEU A 128 3.51 7.68 10.55
N ALA A 129 4.12 7.49 11.71
CA ALA A 129 4.81 8.52 12.47
C ALA A 129 6.26 8.64 11.99
N LEU A 130 6.54 9.59 11.09
CA LEU A 130 7.87 9.79 10.50
C LEU A 130 8.65 10.86 11.23
N PRO A 131 9.79 10.55 11.85
CA PRO A 131 10.70 11.55 12.40
C PRO A 131 11.51 12.22 11.26
N VAL A 132 11.39 13.52 11.12
CA VAL A 132 12.15 14.35 10.17
C VAL A 132 12.67 15.57 10.91
N ASP A 133 13.98 15.75 10.97
CA ASP A 133 14.65 16.89 11.59
C ASP A 133 14.12 17.25 13.00
N GLY A 134 13.93 16.21 13.83
CA GLY A 134 13.46 16.37 15.21
C GLY A 134 11.96 16.58 15.38
N THR A 135 11.20 16.63 14.29
CA THR A 135 9.74 16.74 14.29
C THR A 135 9.12 15.43 13.79
N THR A 136 8.07 14.94 14.47
CA THR A 136 7.33 13.77 14.01
C THR A 136 6.14 14.19 13.14
N TYR A 137 6.11 13.69 11.92
CA TYR A 137 5.02 13.91 10.98
C TYR A 137 4.16 12.66 10.86
N HIS A 138 2.85 12.82 11.00
CA HIS A 138 1.88 11.77 10.69
C HIS A 138 1.56 11.83 9.20
N VAL A 139 1.82 10.75 8.49
CA VAL A 139 1.71 10.64 7.04
C VAL A 139 0.78 9.47 6.70
N ASP A 140 -0.24 9.74 5.88
CA ASP A 140 -1.21 8.75 5.45
C ASP A 140 -0.61 7.89 4.33
N PHE A 141 -0.75 6.57 4.45
CA PHE A 141 -0.34 5.59 3.45
C PHE A 141 -1.57 4.87 2.89
N ASP A 142 -1.70 4.85 1.56
CA ASP A 142 -2.63 4.03 0.79
C ASP A 142 -1.79 3.05 -0.03
N ASP A 143 -1.73 1.83 0.46
CA ASP A 143 -0.78 0.80 0.07
C ASP A 143 -1.54 -0.33 -0.64
N TRP A 144 -1.20 -0.54 -1.90
CA TRP A 144 -1.76 -1.57 -2.75
C TRP A 144 -0.75 -2.66 -3.04
N MET A 145 -1.18 -3.89 -2.92
CA MET A 145 -0.38 -5.07 -3.23
C MET A 145 -1.13 -5.93 -4.25
N TRP A 146 -0.40 -6.48 -5.22
CA TRP A 146 -0.93 -7.40 -6.23
C TRP A 146 -0.03 -8.62 -6.31
N GLN A 147 -0.58 -9.79 -6.02
CA GLN A 147 0.13 -11.05 -6.21
C GLN A 147 0.15 -11.39 -7.70
N ILE A 148 1.34 -11.60 -8.23
CA ILE A 148 1.57 -11.91 -9.66
C ILE A 148 1.60 -13.42 -9.85
N ASP A 149 2.34 -14.11 -8.98
CA ASP A 149 2.46 -15.56 -8.93
C ASP A 149 2.78 -16.01 -7.49
N ASP A 150 3.16 -17.27 -7.29
CA ASP A 150 3.46 -17.83 -5.96
C ASP A 150 4.69 -17.20 -5.29
N ARG A 151 5.52 -16.50 -6.05
CA ARG A 151 6.80 -15.96 -5.60
C ARG A 151 6.90 -14.45 -5.64
N VAL A 152 6.12 -13.79 -6.48
CA VAL A 152 6.25 -12.36 -6.76
C VAL A 152 4.99 -11.61 -6.36
N LEU A 153 5.18 -10.57 -5.56
CA LEU A 153 4.16 -9.60 -5.18
C LEU A 153 4.68 -8.19 -5.53
N ILE A 154 3.85 -7.39 -6.15
CA ILE A 154 4.15 -5.99 -6.43
C ILE A 154 3.34 -5.12 -5.48
N ASN A 155 3.99 -4.10 -4.96
CA ASN A 155 3.40 -3.13 -4.05
C ASN A 155 3.61 -1.71 -4.56
N ARG A 156 2.58 -0.90 -4.39
CA ARG A 156 2.61 0.54 -4.58
C ARG A 156 1.93 1.23 -3.41
N ALA A 157 2.67 1.95 -2.61
CA ALA A 157 2.17 2.74 -1.50
C ALA A 157 2.27 4.24 -1.82
N VAL A 158 1.13 4.91 -1.97
CA VAL A 158 1.08 6.37 -2.09
C VAL A 158 1.04 6.95 -0.68
N PHE A 159 1.91 7.91 -0.41
CA PHE A 159 1.88 8.61 0.86
C PHE A 159 1.52 10.09 0.70
N SER A 160 0.71 10.57 1.64
CA SER A 160 0.11 11.90 1.59
C SER A 160 0.01 12.52 2.99
N LYS A 161 -0.16 13.83 3.02
CA LYS A 161 -0.48 14.58 4.25
C LYS A 161 -1.49 15.67 3.93
N PHE A 162 -2.54 15.77 4.74
CA PHE A 162 -3.65 16.71 4.51
C PHE A 162 -4.25 16.58 3.09
N GLY A 163 -4.32 15.35 2.55
CA GLY A 163 -4.82 15.08 1.20
C GLY A 163 -3.85 15.43 0.06
N ILE A 164 -2.68 15.98 0.36
CA ILE A 164 -1.67 16.32 -0.65
C ILE A 164 -0.70 15.15 -0.78
N ARG A 165 -0.59 14.57 -1.99
CA ARG A 165 0.39 13.53 -2.30
C ARG A 165 1.81 14.08 -2.13
N LEU A 166 2.61 13.39 -1.33
CA LEU A 166 4.03 13.69 -1.08
C LEU A 166 4.95 12.82 -1.95
N GLY A 167 4.53 11.60 -2.26
CA GLY A 167 5.30 10.66 -3.04
C GLY A 167 4.67 9.27 -3.07
N GLU A 168 5.47 8.31 -3.48
CA GLU A 168 5.10 6.90 -3.46
C GLU A 168 6.30 5.99 -3.23
N VAL A 169 6.00 4.80 -2.76
CA VAL A 169 6.95 3.68 -2.64
C VAL A 169 6.51 2.59 -3.60
N LEU A 170 7.43 2.10 -4.40
CA LEU A 170 7.24 0.92 -5.25
C LEU A 170 8.15 -0.19 -4.73
N ILE A 171 7.59 -1.35 -4.46
CA ILE A 171 8.33 -2.51 -3.94
C ILE A 171 7.94 -3.75 -4.72
N THR A 172 8.93 -4.58 -5.01
CA THR A 172 8.73 -5.96 -5.46
C THR A 172 9.21 -6.89 -4.37
N PHE A 173 8.31 -7.70 -3.83
CA PHE A 173 8.62 -8.78 -2.88
C PHE A 173 8.86 -10.06 -3.66
N ARG A 174 9.80 -10.86 -3.17
CA ARG A 174 10.13 -12.14 -3.77
C ARG A 174 10.40 -13.19 -2.69
N LYS A 175 9.72 -14.32 -2.81
CA LYS A 175 10.06 -15.55 -2.08
C LYS A 175 11.27 -16.23 -2.71
N PRO A 176 12.12 -16.89 -1.91
CA PRO A 176 13.27 -17.67 -2.41
C PRO A 176 12.86 -18.82 -3.33
#